data_5938757b358668b0a89a5c3f1d19efbf
#
_entry.id   5938757b358668b0a89a5c3f1d19efbf
#
_cell.length_a   1.000
_cell.length_b   1.000
_cell.length_c   1.000
_cell.angle_alpha   90.00
_cell.angle_beta   90.00
_cell.angle_gamma   90.00
#
_symmetry.space_group_name_H-M   'P 1'
#
loop_
_entity.id
_entity.type
_entity.pdbx_description
1 polymer ?
#
loop_
_entity_poly.entity_id
_entity_poly.type
_entity_poly.pdbx_seq_one_letter_code
_entity_poly.pdbx_strand_id
1 'polypeptide(L)'
;MWLSLLQIRKWQVGREDHVKVNLVIDELYQVHNTEAYLTQKLSRLAKYSAKPILSCHYINQLKIIRDELRSANCSYMLISGCDAKNYAELKSELQPFEEEDLLKLPKYHSLNYIKNATGYARFITKLPK
;
A
#
# COMPACT_ATOMS: atom_id res chain seq x y z
N MET A 1 -3.91 -11.27 18.45
CA MET A 1 -2.64 -11.46 17.70
C MET A 1 -1.97 -10.13 17.33
N TRP A 2 -2.64 -9.16 16.73
CA TRP A 2 -2.09 -7.86 16.31
C TRP A 2 -1.55 -6.99 17.45
N LEU A 3 -2.32 -6.84 18.52
CA LEU A 3 -1.92 -6.08 19.69
C LEU A 3 -0.63 -6.62 20.33
N SER A 4 -0.50 -7.95 20.39
CA SER A 4 0.67 -8.60 20.95
C SER A 4 1.93 -8.35 20.12
N LEU A 5 1.83 -8.39 18.79
CA LEU A 5 2.95 -8.16 17.89
C LEU A 5 3.46 -6.71 17.96
N LEU A 6 2.55 -5.75 18.03
CA LEU A 6 2.91 -4.34 18.18
C LEU A 6 3.42 -4.01 19.57
N GLN A 7 2.92 -4.67 20.62
CA GLN A 7 3.45 -4.52 21.97
C GLN A 7 4.88 -5.06 22.09
N ILE A 8 5.14 -6.26 21.55
CA ILE A 8 6.49 -6.81 21.49
C ILE A 8 7.44 -5.85 20.77
N ARG A 9 7.00 -5.28 19.64
CA ARG A 9 7.78 -4.28 18.89
C ARG A 9 8.02 -3.00 19.66
N LYS A 10 7.08 -2.54 20.45
CA LYS A 10 7.25 -1.37 21.32
C LYS A 10 8.40 -1.54 22.30
N TRP A 11 8.63 -2.74 22.80
CA TRP A 11 9.73 -3.06 23.70
C TRP A 11 11.09 -3.11 23.00
N GLN A 12 11.12 -3.26 21.68
CA GLN A 12 12.32 -3.28 20.87
C GLN A 12 12.74 -1.89 20.36
N VAL A 13 11.93 -0.86 20.57
CA VAL A 13 12.27 0.52 20.17
C VAL A 13 13.50 1.00 20.93
N GLY A 14 14.53 1.43 20.21
CA GLY A 14 15.81 1.87 20.76
C GLY A 14 16.91 0.82 20.78
N ARG A 15 16.65 -0.41 20.32
CA ARG A 15 17.69 -1.41 20.09
C ARG A 15 18.23 -1.32 18.67
N GLU A 16 19.53 -1.46 18.49
CA GLU A 16 20.18 -1.37 17.17
C GLU A 16 19.91 -2.60 16.28
N ASP A 17 19.47 -3.70 16.87
CA ASP A 17 19.27 -5.01 16.25
C ASP A 17 17.81 -5.29 15.82
N HIS A 18 17.05 -4.28 15.45
CA HIS A 18 15.65 -4.44 15.04
C HIS A 18 15.48 -5.31 13.80
N VAL A 19 14.87 -6.44 13.95
CA VAL A 19 14.40 -7.24 12.82
C VAL A 19 13.28 -6.51 12.10
N LYS A 20 13.45 -6.20 10.82
CA LYS A 20 12.39 -5.65 9.99
C LYS A 20 11.30 -6.69 9.78
N VAL A 21 10.05 -6.31 9.96
CA VAL A 21 8.90 -7.20 9.75
C VAL A 21 8.00 -6.64 8.66
N ASN A 22 7.68 -7.48 7.70
CA ASN A 22 6.63 -7.19 6.73
C ASN A 22 5.31 -7.74 7.24
N LEU A 23 4.31 -6.88 7.19
CA LEU A 23 2.98 -7.14 7.65
C LEU A 23 2.05 -7.24 6.44
N VAL A 24 1.80 -8.46 5.99
CA VAL A 24 0.96 -8.69 4.81
C VAL A 24 -0.49 -8.90 5.26
N ILE A 25 -1.38 -8.07 4.71
CA ILE A 25 -2.83 -8.20 4.92
C ILE A 25 -3.47 -8.22 3.55
N ASP A 26 -3.97 -9.39 3.20
CA ASP A 26 -4.74 -9.58 1.99
C ASP A 26 -6.20 -9.20 2.24
N GLU A 27 -6.84 -8.60 1.26
CA GLU A 27 -8.24 -8.16 1.30
C GLU A 27 -8.59 -7.38 2.57
N LEU A 28 -7.82 -6.33 2.87
CA LEU A 28 -7.95 -5.51 4.10
C LEU A 28 -9.39 -5.09 4.40
N TYR A 29 -10.20 -4.84 3.38
CA TYR A 29 -11.60 -4.41 3.52
C TYR A 29 -12.50 -5.44 4.20
N GLN A 30 -12.13 -6.71 4.21
CA GLN A 30 -12.88 -7.77 4.89
C GLN A 30 -12.68 -7.75 6.41
N VAL A 31 -11.67 -7.05 6.88
CA VAL A 31 -11.29 -7.03 8.31
C VAL A 31 -11.58 -5.64 8.90
N HIS A 32 -12.87 -5.32 9.08
CA HIS A 32 -13.35 -3.98 9.42
C HIS A 32 -12.63 -3.30 10.60
N ASN A 33 -12.37 -4.01 11.68
CA ASN A 33 -11.68 -3.44 12.84
C ASN A 33 -10.19 -3.17 12.58
N THR A 34 -9.59 -3.87 11.62
CA THR A 34 -8.17 -3.74 11.30
C THR A 34 -7.90 -2.46 10.52
N GLU A 35 -8.80 -2.06 9.62
CA GLU A 35 -8.68 -0.83 8.86
C GLU A 35 -8.60 0.40 9.78
N ALA A 36 -9.56 0.54 10.69
CA ALA A 36 -9.59 1.63 11.66
C ALA A 36 -8.36 1.63 12.59
N TYR A 37 -7.93 0.45 13.01
CA TYR A 37 -6.73 0.32 13.84
C TYR A 37 -5.46 0.73 13.10
N LEU A 38 -5.29 0.28 11.86
CA LEU A 38 -4.13 0.64 11.03
C LEU A 38 -4.08 2.13 10.74
N THR A 39 -5.20 2.77 10.45
CA THR A 39 -5.29 4.21 10.21
C THR A 39 -4.66 5.00 11.36
N GLN A 40 -4.96 4.61 12.60
CA GLN A 40 -4.40 5.27 13.79
C GLN A 40 -2.91 4.97 14.03
N LYS A 41 -2.38 3.91 13.48
CA LYS A 41 -1.02 3.42 13.76
C LYS A 41 -0.08 3.47 12.58
N LEU A 42 -0.56 3.75 11.38
CA LEU A 42 0.22 3.68 10.14
C LEU A 42 1.52 4.50 10.22
N SER A 43 1.42 5.74 10.67
CA SER A 43 2.57 6.64 10.84
C SER A 43 3.60 6.14 11.87
N ARG A 44 3.18 5.28 12.78
CA ARG A 44 4.04 4.72 13.83
C ARG A 44 4.67 3.37 13.45
N LEU A 45 4.14 2.68 12.45
CA LEU A 45 4.63 1.36 12.06
C LEU A 45 6.11 1.40 11.64
N ALA A 46 6.51 2.43 10.91
CA ALA A 46 7.91 2.64 10.52
C ALA A 46 8.85 2.71 11.74
N LYS A 47 8.42 3.39 12.81
CA LYS A 47 9.18 3.48 14.06
C LYS A 47 9.38 2.11 14.74
N TYR A 48 8.48 1.18 14.48
CA TYR A 48 8.57 -0.19 15.00
C TYR A 48 9.20 -1.17 14.00
N SER A 49 9.86 -0.65 12.95
CA SER A 49 10.45 -1.45 11.88
C SER A 49 9.45 -2.42 11.22
N ALA A 50 8.16 -2.06 11.22
CA ALA A 50 7.09 -2.82 10.60
C ALA A 50 6.64 -2.13 9.31
N LYS A 51 6.64 -2.87 8.20
CA LYS A 51 6.17 -2.40 6.90
C LYS A 51 4.86 -3.09 6.54
N PRO A 52 3.74 -2.36 6.45
CA PRO A 52 2.49 -2.94 5.98
C PRO A 52 2.54 -3.14 4.46
N ILE A 53 2.07 -4.28 4.02
CA ILE A 53 1.75 -4.62 2.64
C ILE A 53 0.28 -4.97 2.62
N LEU A 54 -0.53 -4.14 1.98
CA LEU A 54 -1.98 -4.22 2.01
C LEU A 54 -2.49 -4.51 0.60
N SER A 55 -3.46 -5.39 0.45
CA SER A 55 -4.15 -5.61 -0.81
C SER A 55 -5.64 -5.28 -0.72
N CYS A 56 -6.21 -4.89 -1.84
CA CYS A 56 -7.64 -4.73 -2.06
C CYS A 56 -7.94 -4.85 -3.56
N HIS A 57 -9.17 -5.17 -3.92
CA HIS A 57 -9.58 -5.20 -5.34
C HIS A 57 -9.82 -3.80 -5.89
N TYR A 58 -10.41 -2.92 -5.09
CA TYR A 58 -10.71 -1.53 -5.45
C TYR A 58 -10.31 -0.60 -4.33
N ILE A 59 -9.70 0.53 -4.66
CA ILE A 59 -9.28 1.50 -3.64
C ILE A 59 -10.47 2.02 -2.81
N ASN A 60 -11.66 2.10 -3.42
CA ASN A 60 -12.90 2.52 -2.74
C ASN A 60 -13.44 1.51 -1.72
N GLN A 61 -12.90 0.30 -1.66
CA GLN A 61 -13.17 -0.63 -0.56
C GLN A 61 -12.53 -0.18 0.75
N LEU A 62 -11.46 0.59 0.65
CA LEU A 62 -10.76 1.17 1.80
C LEU A 62 -11.43 2.51 2.16
N LYS A 63 -12.32 2.49 3.12
CA LYS A 63 -13.13 3.68 3.49
C LYS A 63 -12.45 4.60 4.47
N ILE A 64 -11.64 4.05 5.35
CA ILE A 64 -11.05 4.77 6.49
C ILE A 64 -9.57 5.06 6.23
N ILE A 65 -8.81 4.06 5.81
CA ILE A 65 -7.36 4.14 5.69
C ILE A 65 -6.89 4.77 4.37
N ARG A 66 -7.76 4.92 3.38
CA ARG A 66 -7.41 5.40 2.04
C ARG A 66 -6.64 6.72 2.06
N ASP A 67 -7.17 7.70 2.75
CA ASP A 67 -6.58 9.04 2.79
C ASP A 67 -5.25 9.06 3.57
N GLU A 68 -5.16 8.25 4.62
CA GLU A 68 -3.92 8.06 5.37
C GLU A 68 -2.82 7.38 4.53
N LEU A 69 -3.17 6.41 3.70
CA LEU A 69 -2.22 5.76 2.78
C LEU A 69 -1.67 6.78 1.77
N ARG A 70 -2.52 7.62 1.21
CA ARG A 70 -2.11 8.69 0.28
C ARG A 70 -1.21 9.72 0.98
N SER A 71 -1.60 10.17 2.16
CA SER A 71 -0.84 11.14 2.96
C SER A 71 0.49 10.58 3.46
N ALA A 72 0.57 9.29 3.75
CA ALA A 72 1.77 8.62 4.23
C ALA A 72 2.83 8.37 3.14
N ASN A 73 2.64 8.88 1.92
CA ASN A 73 3.54 8.66 0.78
C ASN A 73 3.79 7.17 0.48
N CYS A 74 2.74 6.37 0.50
CA CYS A 74 2.83 4.94 0.21
C CYS A 74 3.20 4.69 -1.26
N SER A 75 3.76 3.52 -1.52
CA SER A 75 3.91 2.99 -2.87
C SER A 75 2.70 2.14 -3.22
N TYR A 76 2.32 2.16 -4.51
CA TYR A 76 1.19 1.39 -5.04
C TYR A 76 1.65 0.46 -6.15
N MET A 77 0.99 -0.68 -6.25
CA MET A 77 1.13 -1.59 -7.37
C MET A 77 -0.27 -1.95 -7.87
N LEU A 78 -0.59 -1.55 -9.10
CA LEU A 78 -1.83 -1.89 -9.79
C LEU A 78 -1.58 -3.10 -10.70
N ILE A 79 -2.13 -4.24 -10.33
CA ILE A 79 -1.85 -5.52 -11.00
C ILE A 79 -2.96 -5.81 -12.00
N SER A 80 -2.57 -6.15 -13.23
CA SER A 80 -3.48 -6.57 -14.32
C SER A 80 -4.54 -5.54 -14.73
N GLY A 81 -4.28 -4.27 -14.46
CA GLY A 81 -5.14 -3.19 -14.91
C GLY A 81 -5.81 -2.40 -13.79
N CYS A 82 -6.61 -1.45 -14.19
CA CYS A 82 -7.34 -0.57 -13.31
C CYS A 82 -8.65 -0.21 -14.00
N ASP A 83 -9.77 -0.30 -13.32
CA ASP A 83 -11.04 0.16 -13.88
C ASP A 83 -11.14 1.71 -13.88
N ALA A 84 -12.09 2.25 -14.61
CA ALA A 84 -12.30 3.68 -14.75
C ALA A 84 -12.50 4.39 -13.40
N LYS A 85 -13.14 3.75 -12.44
CA LYS A 85 -13.38 4.31 -11.11
C LYS A 85 -12.09 4.39 -10.30
N ASN A 86 -11.28 3.33 -10.30
CA ASN A 86 -9.98 3.32 -9.66
C ASN A 86 -9.03 4.33 -10.31
N TYR A 87 -9.05 4.43 -11.64
CA TYR A 87 -8.27 5.43 -12.36
C TYR A 87 -8.66 6.86 -11.94
N ALA A 88 -9.94 7.18 -11.92
CA ALA A 88 -10.41 8.52 -11.52
C ALA A 88 -9.93 8.91 -10.11
N GLU A 89 -9.90 7.97 -9.18
CA GLU A 89 -9.42 8.20 -7.81
C GLU A 89 -7.91 8.45 -7.74
N LEU A 90 -7.13 7.81 -8.59
CA LEU A 90 -5.67 7.84 -8.56
C LEU A 90 -5.06 8.69 -9.68
N LYS A 91 -5.87 9.38 -10.49
CA LYS A 91 -5.42 10.09 -11.70
C LYS A 91 -4.21 11.01 -11.47
N SER A 92 -4.22 11.74 -10.37
CA SER A 92 -3.13 12.68 -10.05
C SER A 92 -1.80 11.98 -9.77
N GLU A 93 -1.86 10.79 -9.19
CA GLU A 93 -0.67 9.99 -8.86
C GLU A 93 -0.14 9.21 -10.07
N LEU A 94 -1.03 8.82 -10.97
CA LEU A 94 -0.72 7.91 -12.09
C LEU A 94 -0.14 8.61 -13.31
N GLN A 95 -0.26 9.92 -13.44
CA GLN A 95 0.37 10.64 -14.55
C GLN A 95 1.85 10.28 -14.70
N PRO A 96 2.37 10.11 -15.94
CA PRO A 96 1.75 10.46 -17.23
C PRO A 96 0.87 9.35 -17.85
N PHE A 97 0.60 8.25 -17.16
CA PHE A 97 -0.23 7.18 -17.71
C PHE A 97 -1.70 7.60 -17.80
N GLU A 98 -2.29 7.34 -18.96
CA GLU A 98 -3.71 7.60 -19.21
C GLU A 98 -4.58 6.38 -18.88
N GLU A 99 -5.88 6.61 -18.82
CA GLU A 99 -6.84 5.54 -18.49
C GLU A 99 -6.73 4.34 -19.45
N GLU A 100 -6.50 4.60 -20.75
CA GLU A 100 -6.35 3.53 -21.75
C GLU A 100 -5.14 2.64 -21.50
N ASP A 101 -4.03 3.19 -21.03
CA ASP A 101 -2.83 2.43 -20.73
C ASP A 101 -3.10 1.39 -19.64
N LEU A 102 -3.94 1.75 -18.68
CA LEU A 102 -4.27 0.92 -17.54
C LEU A 102 -5.39 -0.08 -17.80
N LEU A 103 -6.41 0.33 -18.57
CA LEU A 103 -7.47 -0.59 -19.00
C LEU A 103 -6.93 -1.69 -19.92
N LYS A 104 -5.93 -1.36 -20.73
CA LYS A 104 -5.28 -2.30 -21.66
C LYS A 104 -4.06 -3.01 -21.09
N LEU A 105 -3.77 -2.85 -19.80
CA LEU A 105 -2.61 -3.46 -19.17
C LEU A 105 -2.67 -5.00 -19.31
N PRO A 106 -1.68 -5.63 -19.97
CA PRO A 106 -1.75 -7.06 -20.22
C PRO A 106 -1.72 -7.88 -18.93
N LYS A 107 -2.28 -9.09 -19.00
CA LYS A 107 -2.18 -10.05 -17.89
C LYS A 107 -0.72 -10.24 -17.46
N TYR A 108 -0.49 -10.37 -16.18
CA TYR A 108 0.85 -10.45 -15.57
C TYR A 108 1.71 -9.20 -15.75
N HIS A 109 1.09 -8.05 -15.94
CA HIS A 109 1.78 -6.76 -15.85
C HIS A 109 1.24 -5.96 -14.67
N SER A 110 2.06 -5.07 -14.16
CA SER A 110 1.68 -4.13 -13.12
C SER A 110 2.19 -2.74 -13.43
N LEU A 111 1.37 -1.72 -13.15
CA LEU A 111 1.85 -0.35 -13.01
C LEU A 111 2.34 -0.15 -11.58
N ASN A 112 3.54 0.35 -11.45
CA ASN A 112 4.17 0.61 -10.17
C ASN A 112 4.32 2.12 -9.96
N TYR A 113 3.88 2.60 -8.82
CA TYR A 113 4.05 3.95 -8.31
C TYR A 113 4.88 3.85 -7.03
N ILE A 114 6.17 4.08 -7.13
CA ILE A 114 7.12 3.77 -6.06
C ILE A 114 7.74 5.05 -5.52
N LYS A 115 7.61 5.27 -4.22
CA LYS A 115 8.31 6.33 -3.51
C LYS A 115 9.81 6.03 -3.46
N ASN A 116 10.62 7.00 -3.87
CA ASN A 116 12.07 6.97 -3.74
C ASN A 116 12.59 8.25 -3.03
N ALA A 117 13.90 8.38 -2.89
CA ALA A 117 14.52 9.52 -2.21
C ALA A 117 14.27 10.86 -2.92
N THR A 118 14.12 10.86 -4.25
CA THR A 118 13.99 12.06 -5.08
C THR A 118 12.55 12.36 -5.51
N GLY A 119 11.59 11.50 -5.13
CA GLY A 119 10.18 11.65 -5.50
C GLY A 119 9.48 10.33 -5.73
N TYR A 120 8.78 10.22 -6.86
CA TYR A 120 8.06 9.01 -7.24
C TYR A 120 8.47 8.52 -8.62
N ALA A 121 8.83 7.25 -8.71
CA ALA A 121 8.99 6.55 -9.99
C ALA A 121 7.67 5.91 -10.41
N ARG A 122 7.37 5.96 -11.71
CA ARG A 122 6.18 5.35 -12.31
C ARG A 122 6.63 4.53 -13.51
N PHE A 123 6.31 3.25 -13.52
CA PHE A 123 6.72 2.35 -14.60
C PHE A 123 5.87 1.08 -14.63
N ILE A 124 5.80 0.46 -15.80
CA ILE A 124 5.11 -0.81 -15.99
C ILE A 124 6.15 -1.93 -15.97
N THR A 125 5.86 -3.01 -15.24
CA THR A 125 6.69 -4.22 -15.21
C THR A 125 5.86 -5.45 -15.54
N LYS A 126 6.54 -6.44 -16.11
CA LYS A 126 6.00 -7.79 -16.29
C LYS A 126 6.27 -8.59 -15.02
N LEU A 127 5.24 -9.17 -14.47
CA LEU A 127 5.34 -10.04 -13.30
C LEU A 127 5.86 -11.43 -13.73
N PRO A 128 6.59 -12.14 -12.87
CA PRO A 128 6.95 -13.54 -13.15
C PRO A 128 5.68 -14.38 -13.30
N LYS A 129 5.75 -15.39 -14.18
CA LYS A 129 4.68 -16.36 -14.36
C LYS A 129 4.73 -17.41 -13.27
#